data_75b99bb18332e0b5084f87a08251726a
#
_entry.id   75b99bb18332e0b5084f87a08251726a
#
_cell.length_a   1.000
_cell.length_b   1.000
_cell.length_c   1.000
_cell.angle_alpha   90.00
_cell.angle_beta   90.00
_cell.angle_gamma   90.00
#
_symmetry.space_group_name_H-M   'P 1'
#
loop_
_entity.id
_entity.type
_entity.pdbx_description
1 polymer ?
#
loop_
_entity_poly.entity_id
_entity_poly.type
_entity_poly.pdbx_seq_one_letter_code
_entity_poly.pdbx_strand_id
1 'polypeptide(L)'
;LDFRPDIIHCHDWQTGLVPIYLDNFRYNNEFFRGIKTVITIHNLKFQGIWDKKTVMDITGLPAYYFSPDKLEAYDNANYLKGGIVYADRVTTVSSSYAEEIKTPFYGEKLEGLMQARANCLSGIVNGIDYDDFNPATDTNIARTYSIENFRKEKVKNKIQLQRDLGLEEDPKAMMIGIVSRLTDQKGFDLIAYIMDELCQDSVQIVALGTGDERYENMFRHFDWKYHGKVSAQIYYDESMSHRIYAASDAFLMPSLFEPCGLSQLMSLRYGTLPIVRETGGLKDTVEPY
;
A
#
# COMPACT_ATOMS: atom_id res chain seq x y z
N LEU A 1 22.79 25.20 -12.84
CA LEU A 1 22.76 24.40 -11.62
C LEU A 1 24.18 23.88 -11.36
N ASP A 2 24.67 24.06 -10.14
CA ASP A 2 26.00 23.58 -9.72
C ASP A 2 26.02 22.08 -9.38
N PHE A 3 24.86 21.40 -9.57
CA PHE A 3 24.69 19.98 -9.31
C PHE A 3 24.19 19.24 -10.56
N ARG A 4 24.91 18.19 -10.96
CA ARG A 4 24.51 17.27 -12.02
C ARG A 4 24.37 15.87 -11.41
N PRO A 5 23.16 15.30 -11.41
CA PRO A 5 22.96 13.95 -10.87
C PRO A 5 23.53 12.88 -11.81
N ASP A 6 23.97 11.76 -11.28
CA ASP A 6 24.26 10.55 -12.03
C ASP A 6 22.99 9.75 -12.33
N ILE A 7 22.04 9.76 -11.38
CA ILE A 7 20.78 9.01 -11.44
C ILE A 7 19.64 9.94 -11.04
N ILE A 8 18.51 9.85 -11.77
CA ILE A 8 17.22 10.43 -11.41
C ILE A 8 16.28 9.28 -11.06
N HIS A 9 15.82 9.23 -9.81
CA HIS A 9 14.88 8.23 -9.34
C HIS A 9 13.46 8.80 -9.32
N CYS A 10 12.59 8.20 -10.12
CA CYS A 10 11.21 8.59 -10.32
C CYS A 10 10.28 7.62 -9.58
N HIS A 11 9.13 8.13 -9.13
CA HIS A 11 8.14 7.36 -8.41
C HIS A 11 6.74 7.53 -9.03
N ASP A 12 6.13 6.44 -9.45
CA ASP A 12 4.78 6.36 -10.02
C ASP A 12 4.54 7.31 -11.22
N TRP A 13 3.29 7.45 -11.60
CA TRP A 13 2.87 8.26 -12.75
C TRP A 13 3.16 9.75 -12.60
N GLN A 14 3.16 10.28 -11.37
CA GLN A 14 3.40 11.70 -11.10
C GLN A 14 4.75 12.18 -11.64
N THR A 15 5.72 11.30 -11.67
CA THR A 15 7.06 11.58 -12.19
C THR A 15 7.35 10.85 -13.51
N GLY A 16 6.34 10.20 -14.09
CA GLY A 16 6.48 9.37 -15.29
C GLY A 16 6.94 10.12 -16.54
N LEU A 17 6.75 11.44 -16.61
CA LEU A 17 7.25 12.24 -17.72
C LEU A 17 8.75 12.59 -17.64
N VAL A 18 9.38 12.45 -16.47
CA VAL A 18 10.78 12.83 -16.27
C VAL A 18 11.73 12.01 -17.16
N PRO A 19 11.63 10.67 -17.25
CA PRO A 19 12.46 9.90 -18.16
C PRO A 19 12.28 10.29 -19.63
N ILE A 20 11.07 10.68 -20.04
CA ILE A 20 10.76 11.13 -21.40
C ILE A 20 11.42 12.47 -21.71
N TYR A 21 11.30 13.46 -20.79
CA TYR A 21 11.98 14.74 -20.94
C TYR A 21 13.50 14.58 -20.97
N LEU A 22 14.03 13.70 -20.14
CA LEU A 22 15.46 13.43 -20.13
C LEU A 22 15.93 12.84 -21.47
N ASP A 23 15.15 11.92 -22.06
CA ASP A 23 15.42 11.37 -23.39
C ASP A 23 15.45 12.50 -24.44
N ASN A 24 14.45 13.38 -24.44
CA ASN A 24 14.37 14.52 -25.37
C ASN A 24 15.55 15.51 -25.20
N PHE A 25 15.96 15.79 -23.97
CA PHE A 25 17.06 16.74 -23.71
C PHE A 25 18.45 16.19 -24.00
N ARG A 26 18.67 14.87 -23.86
CA ARG A 26 19.97 14.22 -24.14
C ARG A 26 20.50 14.49 -25.54
N TYR A 27 19.62 14.70 -26.51
CA TYR A 27 20.02 14.97 -27.90
C TYR A 27 20.67 16.33 -28.09
N ASN A 28 20.22 17.35 -27.37
CA ASN A 28 20.55 18.74 -27.60
C ASN A 28 21.40 19.37 -26.49
N ASN A 29 21.63 18.67 -25.38
CA ASN A 29 22.33 19.24 -24.23
C ASN A 29 23.24 18.20 -23.57
N GLU A 30 24.54 18.49 -23.61
CA GLU A 30 25.58 17.61 -23.07
C GLU A 30 25.47 17.40 -21.55
N PHE A 31 24.90 18.37 -20.83
CA PHE A 31 24.66 18.26 -19.39
C PHE A 31 23.81 17.03 -19.03
N PHE A 32 22.80 16.69 -19.84
CA PHE A 32 21.89 15.57 -19.60
C PHE A 32 22.42 14.23 -20.15
N ARG A 33 23.47 14.24 -20.95
CA ARG A 33 24.05 13.04 -21.56
C ARG A 33 24.66 12.15 -20.45
N GLY A 34 24.25 10.86 -20.41
CA GLY A 34 24.77 9.87 -19.47
C GLY A 34 24.05 9.80 -18.12
N ILE A 35 23.15 10.74 -17.78
CA ILE A 35 22.28 10.64 -16.60
C ILE A 35 21.37 9.42 -16.77
N LYS A 36 21.29 8.56 -15.76
CA LYS A 36 20.45 7.36 -15.75
C LYS A 36 19.13 7.61 -15.02
N THR A 37 18.12 6.79 -15.34
CA THR A 37 16.81 6.88 -14.69
C THR A 37 16.38 5.55 -14.09
N VAL A 38 15.79 5.62 -12.91
CA VAL A 38 15.05 4.54 -12.26
C VAL A 38 13.62 4.99 -12.09
N ILE A 39 12.64 4.14 -12.37
CA ILE A 39 11.25 4.39 -12.01
C ILE A 39 10.75 3.27 -11.09
N THR A 40 10.21 3.66 -9.92
CA THR A 40 9.56 2.73 -8.99
C THR A 40 8.05 2.79 -9.16
N ILE A 41 7.44 1.63 -9.39
CA ILE A 41 6.00 1.44 -9.44
C ILE A 41 5.55 1.01 -8.04
N HIS A 42 4.84 1.90 -7.32
CA HIS A 42 4.26 1.57 -6.03
C HIS A 42 2.89 0.90 -6.17
N ASN A 43 2.11 1.27 -7.19
CA ASN A 43 0.86 0.60 -7.53
C ASN A 43 0.52 0.83 -9.01
N LEU A 44 0.58 -0.23 -9.80
CA LEU A 44 0.34 -0.19 -11.26
C LEU A 44 -1.09 0.20 -11.64
N LYS A 45 -2.05 0.10 -10.72
CA LYS A 45 -3.45 0.53 -10.94
C LYS A 45 -3.54 2.04 -11.24
N PHE A 46 -2.62 2.84 -10.71
CA PHE A 46 -2.62 4.31 -10.88
C PHE A 46 -1.61 4.71 -11.94
N GLN A 47 -2.11 5.07 -13.13
CA GLN A 47 -1.25 5.23 -14.31
C GLN A 47 -1.12 6.66 -14.82
N GLY A 48 -1.96 7.60 -14.34
CA GLY A 48 -1.97 8.98 -14.83
C GLY A 48 -2.36 9.04 -16.31
N ILE A 49 -3.62 8.68 -16.61
CA ILE A 49 -4.17 8.62 -17.98
C ILE A 49 -4.96 9.89 -18.26
N TRP A 50 -4.62 10.57 -19.33
CA TRP A 50 -5.21 11.86 -19.73
C TRP A 50 -5.42 11.92 -21.23
N ASP A 51 -6.32 12.81 -21.68
CA ASP A 51 -6.52 13.08 -23.09
C ASP A 51 -5.19 13.43 -23.79
N LYS A 52 -4.89 12.72 -24.84
CA LYS A 52 -3.64 12.81 -25.61
C LYS A 52 -3.35 14.23 -26.11
N LYS A 53 -4.36 14.92 -26.67
CA LYS A 53 -4.19 16.27 -27.21
C LYS A 53 -3.87 17.27 -26.10
N THR A 54 -4.60 17.18 -25.00
CA THR A 54 -4.35 18.02 -23.82
C THR A 54 -2.94 17.83 -23.29
N VAL A 55 -2.47 16.59 -23.21
CA VAL A 55 -1.11 16.30 -22.74
C VAL A 55 -0.06 16.83 -23.72
N MET A 56 -0.27 16.71 -25.03
CA MET A 56 0.63 17.30 -26.03
C MET A 56 0.74 18.81 -25.86
N ASP A 57 -0.40 19.48 -25.70
CA ASP A 57 -0.46 20.94 -25.56
C ASP A 57 0.21 21.46 -24.27
N ILE A 58 0.04 20.73 -23.16
CA ILE A 58 0.59 21.11 -21.85
C ILE A 58 2.08 20.82 -21.74
N THR A 59 2.53 19.67 -22.25
CA THR A 59 3.89 19.17 -22.05
C THR A 59 4.90 19.75 -23.01
N GLY A 60 4.46 20.21 -24.20
CA GLY A 60 5.33 20.63 -25.28
C GLY A 60 6.21 19.50 -25.85
N LEU A 61 5.93 18.25 -25.51
CA LEU A 61 6.64 17.10 -26.06
C LEU A 61 6.29 16.91 -27.54
N PRO A 62 7.28 16.60 -28.40
CA PRO A 62 7.04 16.28 -29.79
C PRO A 62 6.04 15.14 -29.98
N ALA A 63 5.22 15.20 -31.04
CA ALA A 63 4.22 14.18 -31.39
C ALA A 63 4.81 12.76 -31.48
N TYR A 64 6.09 12.64 -31.76
CA TYR A 64 6.85 11.41 -31.77
C TYR A 64 6.73 10.57 -30.49
N TYR A 65 6.58 11.23 -29.31
CA TYR A 65 6.44 10.53 -28.02
C TYR A 65 5.05 9.98 -27.80
N PHE A 66 4.04 10.32 -28.61
CA PHE A 66 2.64 9.93 -28.45
C PHE A 66 2.22 8.78 -29.39
N SER A 67 3.10 7.84 -29.64
CA SER A 67 2.81 6.61 -30.37
C SER A 67 2.51 5.43 -29.43
N PRO A 68 1.84 4.34 -29.92
CA PRO A 68 1.43 3.18 -29.11
C PRO A 68 2.57 2.43 -28.42
N ASP A 69 3.78 2.51 -28.95
CA ASP A 69 4.99 1.93 -28.39
C ASP A 69 5.63 2.82 -27.30
N LYS A 70 5.08 4.00 -27.01
CA LYS A 70 5.64 5.01 -26.09
C LYS A 70 4.62 5.48 -25.05
N LEU A 71 4.24 6.75 -25.10
CA LEU A 71 3.36 7.39 -24.11
C LEU A 71 1.88 7.09 -24.34
N GLU A 72 1.47 6.83 -25.60
CA GLU A 72 0.07 6.57 -25.91
C GLU A 72 -0.38 5.19 -25.42
N ALA A 73 -1.60 5.11 -24.87
CA ALA A 73 -2.31 3.89 -24.53
C ALA A 73 -3.82 4.09 -24.73
N TYR A 74 -4.44 3.31 -25.64
CA TYR A 74 -5.88 3.34 -25.91
C TYR A 74 -6.40 4.74 -26.23
N ASP A 75 -5.73 5.42 -27.16
CA ASP A 75 -5.97 6.80 -27.61
C ASP A 75 -5.76 7.90 -26.54
N ASN A 76 -5.23 7.55 -25.38
CA ASN A 76 -4.86 8.48 -24.32
C ASN A 76 -3.34 8.53 -24.11
N ALA A 77 -2.89 9.54 -23.39
CA ALA A 77 -1.52 9.59 -22.88
C ALA A 77 -1.48 8.94 -21.48
N ASN A 78 -0.55 8.00 -21.29
CA ASN A 78 -0.36 7.28 -20.03
C ASN A 78 1.04 7.58 -19.48
N TYR A 79 1.10 8.38 -18.41
CA TYR A 79 2.36 8.88 -17.85
C TYR A 79 3.25 7.76 -17.30
N LEU A 80 2.64 6.81 -16.57
CA LEU A 80 3.39 5.68 -16.02
C LEU A 80 3.96 4.80 -17.13
N LYS A 81 3.15 4.50 -18.15
CA LYS A 81 3.62 3.77 -19.34
C LYS A 81 4.83 4.44 -19.96
N GLY A 82 4.75 5.74 -20.21
CA GLY A 82 5.86 6.50 -20.78
C GLY A 82 7.11 6.45 -19.90
N GLY A 83 6.95 6.60 -18.60
CA GLY A 83 8.02 6.46 -17.64
C GLY A 83 8.70 5.08 -17.66
N ILE A 84 7.89 4.02 -17.72
CA ILE A 84 8.39 2.64 -17.81
C ILE A 84 9.13 2.39 -19.12
N VAL A 85 8.63 2.92 -20.24
CA VAL A 85 9.27 2.75 -21.57
C VAL A 85 10.66 3.40 -21.60
N TYR A 86 10.79 4.59 -21.03
CA TYR A 86 12.01 5.41 -21.14
C TYR A 86 13.00 5.28 -19.98
N ALA A 87 12.60 4.70 -18.86
CA ALA A 87 13.54 4.49 -17.73
C ALA A 87 14.61 3.45 -18.05
N ASP A 88 15.84 3.67 -17.57
CA ASP A 88 16.93 2.69 -17.68
C ASP A 88 16.64 1.44 -16.82
N ARG A 89 16.02 1.62 -15.65
CA ARG A 89 15.60 0.53 -14.74
C ARG A 89 14.18 0.78 -14.23
N VAL A 90 13.47 -0.30 -14.03
CA VAL A 90 12.12 -0.31 -13.44
C VAL A 90 12.17 -1.12 -12.16
N THR A 91 11.65 -0.56 -11.09
CA THR A 91 11.49 -1.29 -9.83
C THR A 91 10.04 -1.29 -9.39
N THR A 92 9.68 -2.26 -8.57
CA THR A 92 8.43 -2.28 -7.84
C THR A 92 8.67 -2.75 -6.40
N VAL A 93 7.65 -2.79 -5.59
CA VAL A 93 7.76 -2.81 -4.13
C VAL A 93 7.63 -4.20 -3.50
N SER A 94 7.76 -5.27 -4.30
CA SER A 94 7.97 -6.64 -3.83
C SER A 94 8.37 -7.56 -4.98
N SER A 95 9.02 -8.67 -4.69
CA SER A 95 9.43 -9.66 -5.70
C SER A 95 8.22 -10.38 -6.31
N SER A 96 7.27 -10.79 -5.48
CA SER A 96 6.03 -11.41 -5.96
C SER A 96 5.21 -10.46 -6.82
N TYR A 97 5.09 -9.19 -6.45
CA TYR A 97 4.38 -8.21 -7.25
C TYR A 97 5.07 -7.94 -8.60
N ALA A 98 6.41 -7.98 -8.67
CA ALA A 98 7.14 -7.88 -9.93
C ALA A 98 6.80 -9.02 -10.90
N GLU A 99 6.45 -10.21 -10.40
CA GLU A 99 5.97 -11.32 -11.22
C GLU A 99 4.46 -11.18 -11.55
N GLU A 100 3.65 -10.81 -10.57
CA GLU A 100 2.20 -10.64 -10.72
C GLU A 100 1.85 -9.63 -11.80
N ILE A 101 2.49 -8.45 -11.84
CA ILE A 101 2.18 -7.38 -12.82
C ILE A 101 2.52 -7.74 -14.27
N LYS A 102 3.23 -8.85 -14.51
CA LYS A 102 3.45 -9.42 -15.85
C LYS A 102 2.28 -10.30 -16.32
N THR A 103 1.25 -10.49 -15.50
CA THR A 103 0.09 -11.32 -15.81
C THR A 103 -1.14 -10.47 -16.11
N PRO A 104 -2.10 -10.94 -16.92
CA PRO A 104 -3.30 -10.17 -17.27
C PRO A 104 -4.15 -9.73 -16.06
N PHE A 105 -4.18 -10.52 -14.99
CA PHE A 105 -4.99 -10.21 -13.80
C PHE A 105 -4.45 -9.02 -13.01
N TYR A 106 -3.13 -8.89 -12.89
CA TYR A 106 -2.48 -7.83 -12.10
C TYR A 106 -1.84 -6.74 -12.94
N GLY A 107 -1.75 -6.93 -14.26
CA GLY A 107 -1.01 -6.05 -15.18
C GLY A 107 -1.71 -4.77 -15.56
N GLU A 108 -2.99 -4.58 -15.17
CA GLU A 108 -3.76 -3.35 -15.40
C GLU A 108 -3.68 -2.86 -16.87
N LYS A 109 -3.71 -3.79 -17.83
CA LYS A 109 -3.53 -3.59 -19.28
C LYS A 109 -2.11 -3.16 -19.70
N LEU A 110 -1.12 -3.26 -18.80
CA LEU A 110 0.30 -3.04 -19.10
C LEU A 110 1.14 -4.32 -18.97
N GLU A 111 0.53 -5.50 -18.81
CA GLU A 111 1.24 -6.78 -18.66
C GLU A 111 2.20 -7.06 -19.79
N GLY A 112 1.84 -6.75 -21.04
CA GLY A 112 2.73 -6.89 -22.19
C GLY A 112 3.96 -5.98 -22.12
N LEU A 113 3.80 -4.75 -21.62
CA LEU A 113 4.92 -3.85 -21.37
C LEU A 113 5.79 -4.38 -20.24
N MET A 114 5.20 -4.87 -19.15
CA MET A 114 5.96 -5.43 -18.02
C MET A 114 6.76 -6.67 -18.43
N GLN A 115 6.20 -7.53 -19.30
CA GLN A 115 6.91 -8.65 -19.90
C GLN A 115 8.07 -8.19 -20.79
N ALA A 116 7.84 -7.19 -21.63
CA ALA A 116 8.87 -6.62 -22.50
C ALA A 116 10.02 -5.97 -21.72
N ARG A 117 9.73 -5.45 -20.52
CA ARG A 117 10.70 -4.81 -19.62
C ARG A 117 11.22 -5.74 -18.51
N ALA A 118 10.94 -7.04 -18.56
CA ALA A 118 11.30 -8.01 -17.52
C ALA A 118 12.81 -8.01 -17.19
N ASN A 119 13.68 -7.80 -18.18
CA ASN A 119 15.14 -7.78 -17.98
C ASN A 119 15.65 -6.60 -17.15
N CYS A 120 14.85 -5.57 -16.96
CA CYS A 120 15.21 -4.39 -16.17
C CYS A 120 14.22 -4.11 -15.03
N LEU A 121 13.26 -5.01 -14.80
CA LEU A 121 12.30 -4.97 -13.71
C LEU A 121 12.85 -5.74 -12.50
N SER A 122 12.76 -5.14 -11.31
CA SER A 122 13.15 -5.78 -10.05
C SER A 122 12.15 -5.43 -8.94
N GLY A 123 11.85 -6.37 -8.06
CA GLY A 123 11.05 -6.15 -6.86
C GLY A 123 11.95 -5.89 -5.64
N ILE A 124 11.66 -4.83 -4.89
CA ILE A 124 12.39 -4.45 -3.67
C ILE A 124 11.35 -4.09 -2.60
N VAL A 125 11.28 -4.90 -1.54
CA VAL A 125 10.32 -4.69 -0.45
C VAL A 125 10.62 -3.39 0.29
N ASN A 126 9.57 -2.60 0.60
CA ASN A 126 9.70 -1.40 1.42
C ASN A 126 10.05 -1.74 2.88
N GLY A 127 10.76 -0.85 3.54
CA GLY A 127 10.96 -0.88 4.99
C GLY A 127 9.88 -0.10 5.75
N ILE A 128 9.97 -0.16 7.07
CA ILE A 128 9.25 0.74 7.99
C ILE A 128 10.26 1.50 8.86
N ASP A 129 9.88 2.66 9.34
CA ASP A 129 10.70 3.42 10.29
C ASP A 129 10.64 2.76 11.67
N TYR A 130 11.79 2.29 12.17
CA TYR A 130 11.89 1.61 13.46
C TYR A 130 11.98 2.58 14.66
N ASP A 131 12.14 3.85 14.43
CA ASP A 131 12.07 4.86 15.48
C ASP A 131 10.60 5.24 15.74
N ASP A 132 9.82 5.44 14.66
CA ASP A 132 8.39 5.73 14.75
C ASP A 132 7.58 4.50 15.19
N PHE A 133 7.84 3.34 14.58
CA PHE A 133 7.14 2.09 14.91
C PHE A 133 7.95 1.22 15.89
N ASN A 134 8.05 1.68 17.12
CA ASN A 134 8.79 0.98 18.19
C ASN A 134 7.97 0.87 19.47
N PRO A 135 7.41 -0.31 19.80
CA PRO A 135 6.59 -0.46 21.00
C PRO A 135 7.31 -0.18 22.32
N ALA A 136 8.65 -0.13 22.32
CA ALA A 136 9.41 0.18 23.52
C ALA A 136 9.48 1.69 23.83
N THR A 137 9.30 2.53 22.81
CA THR A 137 9.45 4.01 22.92
C THR A 137 8.24 4.78 22.43
N ASP A 138 7.24 4.10 21.86
CA ASP A 138 6.07 4.71 21.27
C ASP A 138 5.20 5.40 22.32
N THR A 139 5.03 6.70 22.17
CA THR A 139 4.22 7.54 23.08
C THR A 139 2.72 7.53 22.75
N ASN A 140 2.32 6.95 21.63
CA ASN A 140 0.92 6.84 21.21
C ASN A 140 0.19 5.71 21.94
N ILE A 141 0.91 4.71 22.45
CA ILE A 141 0.33 3.53 23.08
C ILE A 141 0.18 3.69 24.59
N ALA A 142 -0.78 3.00 25.18
CA ALA A 142 -1.08 3.13 26.62
C ALA A 142 0.06 2.59 27.51
N ARG A 143 0.75 1.55 27.06
CA ARG A 143 1.88 0.92 27.74
C ARG A 143 2.93 0.51 26.73
N THR A 144 4.14 1.03 26.89
CA THR A 144 5.32 0.60 26.13
C THR A 144 5.73 -0.81 26.53
N TYR A 145 6.31 -1.57 25.58
CA TYR A 145 6.78 -2.93 25.84
C TYR A 145 7.92 -3.35 24.92
N SER A 146 8.66 -4.34 25.40
CA SER A 146 9.72 -5.01 24.64
C SER A 146 9.46 -6.51 24.56
N ILE A 147 10.39 -7.26 23.95
CA ILE A 147 10.30 -8.72 23.85
C ILE A 147 10.21 -9.42 25.22
N GLU A 148 10.76 -8.81 26.30
CA GLU A 148 10.78 -9.41 27.62
C GLU A 148 9.42 -9.36 28.32
N ASN A 149 8.59 -8.36 28.01
CA ASN A 149 7.36 -8.10 28.75
C ASN A 149 6.09 -7.97 27.90
N PHE A 150 6.18 -8.18 26.58
CA PHE A 150 5.06 -7.95 25.65
C PHE A 150 3.79 -8.69 26.02
N ARG A 151 3.89 -9.95 26.51
CA ARG A 151 2.71 -10.76 26.87
C ARG A 151 1.82 -10.08 27.90
N LYS A 152 2.43 -9.37 28.86
CA LYS A 152 1.72 -8.67 29.94
C LYS A 152 1.27 -7.27 29.47
N GLU A 153 2.14 -6.55 28.79
CA GLU A 153 1.88 -5.14 28.46
C GLU A 153 0.94 -4.99 27.24
N LYS A 154 0.96 -5.91 26.27
CA LYS A 154 -0.06 -5.93 25.17
C LYS A 154 -1.47 -6.11 25.72
N VAL A 155 -1.67 -6.96 26.71
CA VAL A 155 -2.98 -7.13 27.37
C VAL A 155 -3.48 -5.82 27.97
N LYS A 156 -2.60 -5.01 28.55
CA LYS A 156 -2.99 -3.69 29.09
C LYS A 156 -3.34 -2.69 27.99
N ASN A 157 -2.63 -2.73 26.85
CA ASN A 157 -2.97 -1.94 25.67
C ASN A 157 -4.35 -2.36 25.13
N LYS A 158 -4.65 -3.67 25.07
CA LYS A 158 -5.95 -4.19 24.65
C LYS A 158 -7.07 -3.68 25.55
N ILE A 159 -6.95 -3.84 26.88
CA ILE A 159 -7.97 -3.39 27.84
C ILE A 159 -8.19 -1.87 27.73
N GLN A 160 -7.11 -1.09 27.58
CA GLN A 160 -7.24 0.35 27.42
C GLN A 160 -7.98 0.70 26.12
N LEU A 161 -7.65 0.03 25.02
CA LEU A 161 -8.34 0.28 23.73
C LEU A 161 -9.82 -0.15 23.79
N GLN A 162 -10.14 -1.30 24.41
CA GLN A 162 -11.51 -1.73 24.65
C GLN A 162 -12.32 -0.65 25.38
N ARG A 163 -11.75 -0.11 26.44
CA ARG A 163 -12.37 0.92 27.28
C ARG A 163 -12.62 2.22 26.51
N ASP A 164 -11.60 2.67 25.77
CA ASP A 164 -11.66 3.93 25.02
C ASP A 164 -12.63 3.86 23.84
N LEU A 165 -12.87 2.68 23.28
CA LEU A 165 -13.77 2.45 22.15
C LEU A 165 -15.14 1.90 22.56
N GLY A 166 -15.42 1.74 23.87
CA GLY A 166 -16.72 1.22 24.34
C GLY A 166 -16.94 -0.27 24.03
N LEU A 167 -15.87 -1.03 23.79
CA LEU A 167 -15.93 -2.48 23.65
C LEU A 167 -16.05 -3.16 25.03
N GLU A 168 -16.52 -4.40 25.05
CA GLU A 168 -16.52 -5.21 26.26
C GLU A 168 -15.08 -5.44 26.75
N GLU A 169 -14.80 -5.15 28.03
CA GLU A 169 -13.50 -5.35 28.63
C GLU A 169 -13.26 -6.86 28.88
N ASP A 170 -12.73 -7.56 27.91
CA ASP A 170 -12.31 -8.95 28.01
C ASP A 170 -10.87 -9.14 27.51
N PRO A 171 -9.90 -9.38 28.42
CA PRO A 171 -8.51 -9.61 28.01
C PRO A 171 -8.32 -10.90 27.21
N LYS A 172 -9.30 -11.83 27.23
CA LYS A 172 -9.24 -13.12 26.53
C LYS A 172 -9.89 -13.07 25.17
N ALA A 173 -10.76 -12.08 24.89
CA ALA A 173 -11.34 -11.92 23.57
C ALA A 173 -10.22 -11.71 22.53
N MET A 174 -10.29 -12.40 21.40
CA MET A 174 -9.37 -12.22 20.29
C MET A 174 -9.67 -10.88 19.61
N MET A 175 -8.76 -9.92 19.73
CA MET A 175 -8.91 -8.63 19.08
C MET A 175 -8.26 -8.64 17.70
N ILE A 176 -9.04 -8.35 16.68
CA ILE A 176 -8.60 -8.25 15.27
C ILE A 176 -8.59 -6.78 14.88
N GLY A 177 -7.40 -6.26 14.52
CA GLY A 177 -7.22 -4.92 14.00
C GLY A 177 -7.28 -4.86 12.49
N ILE A 178 -7.86 -3.77 11.96
CA ILE A 178 -7.88 -3.41 10.54
C ILE A 178 -7.52 -1.93 10.45
N VAL A 179 -6.44 -1.60 9.77
CA VAL A 179 -6.02 -0.22 9.50
C VAL A 179 -5.75 -0.09 8.01
N SER A 180 -6.65 0.57 7.28
CA SER A 180 -6.54 0.62 5.82
C SER A 180 -7.41 1.70 5.20
N ARG A 181 -7.10 2.07 3.95
CA ARG A 181 -8.10 2.74 3.10
C ARG A 181 -9.23 1.77 2.81
N LEU A 182 -10.48 2.21 2.95
CA LEU A 182 -11.67 1.37 2.76
C LEU A 182 -12.05 1.32 1.27
N THR A 183 -11.34 0.51 0.49
CA THR A 183 -11.52 0.37 -0.97
C THR A 183 -11.69 -1.10 -1.38
N ASP A 184 -12.17 -1.33 -2.60
CA ASP A 184 -12.36 -2.66 -3.19
C ASP A 184 -11.07 -3.50 -3.17
N GLN A 185 -9.93 -2.87 -3.43
CA GLN A 185 -8.61 -3.52 -3.39
C GLN A 185 -8.36 -4.28 -2.09
N LYS A 186 -8.90 -3.82 -0.98
CA LYS A 186 -8.61 -4.33 0.37
C LYS A 186 -9.44 -5.57 0.77
N GLY A 187 -10.35 -6.04 -0.10
CA GLY A 187 -11.06 -7.30 0.08
C GLY A 187 -12.13 -7.29 1.17
N PHE A 188 -12.70 -6.13 1.48
CA PHE A 188 -13.71 -5.98 2.55
C PHE A 188 -15.01 -6.74 2.27
N ASP A 189 -15.30 -7.08 1.02
CA ASP A 189 -16.44 -7.94 0.69
C ASP A 189 -16.31 -9.34 1.34
N LEU A 190 -15.09 -9.86 1.49
CA LEU A 190 -14.82 -11.11 2.20
C LEU A 190 -15.13 -10.97 3.70
N ILE A 191 -14.74 -9.83 4.30
CA ILE A 191 -15.03 -9.54 5.70
C ILE A 191 -16.54 -9.42 5.92
N ALA A 192 -17.24 -8.68 5.04
CA ALA A 192 -18.69 -8.53 5.10
C ALA A 192 -19.41 -9.89 5.11
N TYR A 193 -18.93 -10.84 4.31
CA TYR A 193 -19.52 -12.16 4.19
C TYR A 193 -19.43 -13.00 5.47
N ILE A 194 -18.33 -12.88 6.23
CA ILE A 194 -18.08 -13.71 7.43
C ILE A 194 -18.33 -12.98 8.75
N MET A 195 -18.67 -11.69 8.72
CA MET A 195 -18.75 -10.85 9.93
C MET A 195 -19.74 -11.40 10.95
N ASP A 196 -20.92 -11.83 10.49
CA ASP A 196 -21.96 -12.37 11.37
C ASP A 196 -21.53 -13.65 12.07
N GLU A 197 -20.72 -14.49 11.42
CA GLU A 197 -20.16 -15.70 12.00
C GLU A 197 -19.04 -15.37 12.99
N LEU A 198 -18.11 -14.49 12.63
CA LEU A 198 -17.02 -14.05 13.51
C LEU A 198 -17.54 -13.45 14.82
N CYS A 199 -18.61 -12.67 14.75
CA CYS A 199 -19.18 -12.02 15.93
C CYS A 199 -19.96 -12.97 16.87
N GLN A 200 -20.15 -14.24 16.49
CA GLN A 200 -20.70 -15.26 17.41
C GLN A 200 -19.65 -15.74 18.43
N ASP A 201 -18.40 -15.72 18.06
CA ASP A 201 -17.28 -16.12 18.91
C ASP A 201 -16.83 -14.99 19.85
N SER A 202 -15.87 -15.31 20.74
CA SER A 202 -15.19 -14.32 21.58
C SER A 202 -14.15 -13.54 20.79
N VAL A 203 -14.62 -12.78 19.79
CA VAL A 203 -13.84 -11.97 18.86
C VAL A 203 -14.29 -10.51 18.96
N GLN A 204 -13.33 -9.60 18.92
CA GLN A 204 -13.57 -8.16 18.79
C GLN A 204 -12.87 -7.63 17.55
N ILE A 205 -13.49 -6.70 16.84
CA ILE A 205 -12.95 -6.14 15.59
C ILE A 205 -12.87 -4.62 15.73
N VAL A 206 -11.68 -4.07 15.48
CA VAL A 206 -11.45 -2.63 15.46
C VAL A 206 -10.98 -2.25 14.05
N ALA A 207 -11.81 -1.48 13.33
CA ALA A 207 -11.52 -1.02 11.98
C ALA A 207 -11.26 0.50 11.98
N LEU A 208 -10.11 0.92 11.47
CA LEU A 208 -9.74 2.32 11.28
C LEU A 208 -9.48 2.60 9.80
N GLY A 209 -10.13 3.64 9.28
CA GLY A 209 -9.88 4.13 7.92
C GLY A 209 -11.05 4.85 7.29
N THR A 210 -10.81 5.40 6.11
CA THR A 210 -11.80 6.06 5.26
C THR A 210 -11.67 5.57 3.82
N GLY A 211 -12.71 5.75 3.01
CA GLY A 211 -12.65 5.38 1.60
C GLY A 211 -14.00 5.38 0.91
N ASP A 212 -14.36 4.26 0.28
CA ASP A 212 -15.63 4.11 -0.41
C ASP A 212 -16.78 4.06 0.59
N GLU A 213 -17.80 4.86 0.37
CA GLU A 213 -18.96 5.01 1.27
C GLU A 213 -19.62 3.65 1.60
N ARG A 214 -19.65 2.72 0.65
CA ARG A 214 -20.21 1.38 0.86
C ARG A 214 -19.51 0.61 1.97
N TYR A 215 -18.17 0.71 2.06
CA TYR A 215 -17.39 0.03 3.10
C TYR A 215 -17.43 0.78 4.43
N GLU A 216 -17.44 2.10 4.39
CA GLU A 216 -17.64 2.90 5.59
C GLU A 216 -18.99 2.57 6.24
N ASN A 217 -20.07 2.52 5.44
CA ASN A 217 -21.41 2.18 5.92
C ASN A 217 -21.52 0.73 6.37
N MET A 218 -20.80 -0.19 5.72
CA MET A 218 -20.70 -1.57 6.16
C MET A 218 -20.12 -1.68 7.58
N PHE A 219 -18.99 -1.03 7.85
CA PHE A 219 -18.39 -1.06 9.19
C PHE A 219 -19.23 -0.35 10.24
N ARG A 220 -19.86 0.81 9.92
CA ARG A 220 -20.82 1.47 10.81
C ARG A 220 -22.01 0.57 11.13
N HIS A 221 -22.52 -0.20 10.15
CA HIS A 221 -23.60 -1.15 10.36
C HIS A 221 -23.19 -2.26 11.34
N PHE A 222 -22.00 -2.83 11.20
CA PHE A 222 -21.53 -3.88 12.10
C PHE A 222 -21.19 -3.36 13.50
N ASP A 223 -20.69 -2.15 13.64
CA ASP A 223 -20.51 -1.46 14.92
C ASP A 223 -21.86 -1.32 15.66
N TRP A 224 -22.89 -0.82 14.96
CA TRP A 224 -24.23 -0.73 15.50
C TRP A 224 -24.83 -2.11 15.85
N LYS A 225 -24.68 -3.10 14.96
CA LYS A 225 -25.26 -4.45 15.12
C LYS A 225 -24.60 -5.24 16.25
N TYR A 226 -23.30 -5.10 16.39
CA TYR A 226 -22.47 -5.84 17.34
C TYR A 226 -21.79 -4.91 18.36
N HIS A 227 -22.63 -4.06 18.97
CA HIS A 227 -22.16 -3.13 20.00
C HIS A 227 -21.36 -3.86 21.10
N GLY A 228 -20.20 -3.31 21.47
CA GLY A 228 -19.27 -3.93 22.43
C GLY A 228 -18.31 -4.98 21.82
N LYS A 229 -18.54 -5.44 20.58
CA LYS A 229 -17.64 -6.36 19.87
C LYS A 229 -16.98 -5.74 18.64
N VAL A 230 -17.65 -4.87 17.91
CA VAL A 230 -17.11 -4.19 16.72
C VAL A 230 -17.02 -2.71 17.00
N SER A 231 -15.92 -2.09 16.57
CA SER A 231 -15.73 -0.64 16.63
C SER A 231 -15.24 -0.12 15.29
N ALA A 232 -16.01 0.80 14.67
CA ALA A 232 -15.73 1.41 13.37
C ALA A 232 -15.24 2.85 13.54
N GLN A 233 -13.94 3.05 13.38
CA GLN A 233 -13.27 4.34 13.45
C GLN A 233 -13.11 4.91 12.03
N ILE A 234 -14.15 5.61 11.53
CA ILE A 234 -14.22 6.09 10.14
C ILE A 234 -13.57 7.46 10.02
N TYR A 235 -12.28 7.51 10.21
CA TYR A 235 -11.43 8.69 10.06
C TYR A 235 -9.97 8.27 9.85
N TYR A 236 -9.09 9.24 9.53
CA TYR A 236 -7.65 9.04 9.50
C TYR A 236 -7.05 9.51 10.82
N ASP A 237 -6.34 8.63 11.50
CA ASP A 237 -5.60 8.95 12.72
C ASP A 237 -4.42 8.00 12.89
N GLU A 238 -3.22 8.55 12.82
CA GLU A 238 -1.97 7.80 12.94
C GLU A 238 -1.77 7.26 14.35
N SER A 239 -2.04 8.08 15.37
CA SER A 239 -1.93 7.66 16.77
C SER A 239 -2.86 6.50 17.10
N MET A 240 -4.12 6.52 16.58
CA MET A 240 -5.05 5.41 16.72
C MET A 240 -4.53 4.13 16.04
N SER A 241 -3.84 4.25 14.90
CA SER A 241 -3.25 3.08 14.23
C SER A 241 -2.21 2.37 15.09
N HIS A 242 -1.33 3.11 15.75
CA HIS A 242 -0.34 2.58 16.71
C HIS A 242 -1.02 1.84 17.87
N ARG A 243 -2.10 2.41 18.41
CA ARG A 243 -2.89 1.80 19.48
C ARG A 243 -3.53 0.49 19.04
N ILE A 244 -4.04 0.43 17.81
CA ILE A 244 -4.61 -0.79 17.21
C ILE A 244 -3.52 -1.85 17.04
N TYR A 245 -2.35 -1.51 16.47
CA TYR A 245 -1.24 -2.46 16.37
C TYR A 245 -0.79 -2.99 17.74
N ALA A 246 -0.70 -2.12 18.75
CA ALA A 246 -0.28 -2.52 20.08
C ALA A 246 -1.29 -3.38 20.84
N ALA A 247 -2.58 -3.17 20.63
CA ALA A 247 -3.66 -3.84 21.34
C ALA A 247 -4.12 -5.16 20.72
N SER A 248 -4.07 -5.27 19.39
CA SER A 248 -4.62 -6.42 18.66
C SER A 248 -3.79 -7.69 18.84
N ASP A 249 -4.45 -8.84 18.79
CA ASP A 249 -3.81 -10.15 18.71
C ASP A 249 -3.50 -10.53 17.26
N ALA A 250 -4.45 -10.21 16.35
CA ALA A 250 -4.30 -10.41 14.93
C ALA A 250 -4.58 -9.12 14.13
N PHE A 251 -4.02 -9.05 12.95
CA PHE A 251 -4.19 -7.93 12.02
C PHE A 251 -4.67 -8.46 10.67
N LEU A 252 -5.81 -8.00 10.20
CA LEU A 252 -6.48 -8.59 9.04
C LEU A 252 -6.29 -7.75 7.77
N MET A 253 -5.70 -8.35 6.74
CA MET A 253 -5.48 -7.76 5.41
C MET A 253 -5.83 -8.75 4.30
N PRO A 254 -7.13 -8.96 3.97
CA PRO A 254 -7.55 -9.90 2.94
C PRO A 254 -7.49 -9.30 1.52
N SER A 255 -6.51 -8.44 1.27
CA SER A 255 -6.39 -7.65 0.03
C SER A 255 -6.45 -8.52 -1.22
N LEU A 256 -7.19 -8.09 -2.25
CA LEU A 256 -7.26 -8.77 -3.55
C LEU A 256 -5.90 -8.74 -4.26
N PHE A 257 -5.20 -7.63 -4.13
CA PHE A 257 -3.80 -7.46 -4.49
C PHE A 257 -3.16 -6.43 -3.55
N GLU A 258 -1.89 -6.60 -3.23
CA GLU A 258 -1.14 -5.71 -2.36
C GLU A 258 0.31 -5.60 -2.84
N PRO A 259 0.70 -4.50 -3.50
CA PRO A 259 2.03 -4.37 -4.07
C PRO A 259 3.15 -4.62 -3.06
N CYS A 260 3.05 -4.03 -1.88
CA CYS A 260 3.95 -4.26 -0.76
C CYS A 260 3.17 -4.54 0.53
N GLY A 261 2.29 -3.61 0.90
CA GLY A 261 1.76 -3.51 2.25
C GLY A 261 2.81 -2.99 3.24
N LEU A 262 2.39 -2.12 4.14
CA LEU A 262 3.22 -1.64 5.26
C LEU A 262 2.57 -2.02 6.60
N SER A 263 1.26 -2.04 6.65
CA SER A 263 0.51 -2.29 7.89
C SER A 263 0.80 -3.67 8.48
N GLN A 264 1.05 -4.71 7.67
CA GLN A 264 1.48 -6.02 8.17
C GLN A 264 2.89 -5.97 8.77
N LEU A 265 3.80 -5.18 8.21
CA LEU A 265 5.14 -4.99 8.77
C LEU A 265 5.07 -4.26 10.13
N MET A 266 4.24 -3.20 10.18
CA MET A 266 3.98 -2.47 11.41
C MET A 266 3.33 -3.39 12.46
N SER A 267 2.33 -4.19 12.10
CA SER A 267 1.67 -5.11 13.02
C SER A 267 2.65 -6.14 13.58
N LEU A 268 3.51 -6.73 12.75
CA LEU A 268 4.57 -7.65 13.17
C LEU A 268 5.54 -6.99 14.16
N ARG A 269 5.91 -5.72 13.90
CA ARG A 269 6.78 -4.95 14.80
C ARG A 269 6.19 -4.79 16.20
N TYR A 270 4.85 -4.70 16.30
CA TYR A 270 4.11 -4.65 17.57
C TYR A 270 3.74 -6.04 18.12
N GLY A 271 4.21 -7.13 17.52
CA GLY A 271 3.89 -8.50 17.93
C GLY A 271 2.42 -8.87 17.71
N THR A 272 1.78 -8.28 16.72
CA THR A 272 0.43 -8.57 16.26
C THR A 272 0.52 -9.40 14.98
N LEU A 273 -0.10 -10.58 14.98
CA LEU A 273 0.06 -11.55 13.89
C LEU A 273 -0.82 -11.18 12.68
N PRO A 274 -0.24 -10.95 11.50
CA PRO A 274 -1.03 -10.64 10.31
C PRO A 274 -1.74 -11.89 9.76
N ILE A 275 -3.01 -11.72 9.42
CA ILE A 275 -3.82 -12.66 8.63
C ILE A 275 -3.99 -12.04 7.26
N VAL A 276 -3.36 -12.60 6.25
CA VAL A 276 -3.24 -11.98 4.92
C VAL A 276 -3.58 -12.96 3.81
N ARG A 277 -3.92 -12.42 2.64
CA ARG A 277 -3.96 -13.19 1.41
C ARG A 277 -2.55 -13.36 0.85
N GLU A 278 -2.23 -14.51 0.28
CA GLU A 278 -0.95 -14.80 -0.38
C GLU A 278 -0.85 -14.09 -1.74
N THR A 279 -0.52 -12.78 -1.71
CA THR A 279 -0.38 -11.95 -2.91
C THR A 279 0.67 -10.86 -2.67
N GLY A 280 1.42 -10.49 -3.72
CA GLY A 280 2.37 -9.40 -3.75
C GLY A 280 3.31 -9.36 -2.54
N GLY A 281 3.44 -8.17 -1.94
CA GLY A 281 4.30 -8.00 -0.77
C GLY A 281 3.82 -8.69 0.49
N LEU A 282 2.55 -9.05 0.60
CA LEU A 282 2.07 -9.85 1.72
C LEU A 282 2.67 -11.26 1.69
N LYS A 283 2.75 -11.86 0.49
CA LYS A 283 3.44 -13.15 0.29
C LYS A 283 4.92 -13.07 0.62
N ASP A 284 5.57 -11.95 0.28
CA ASP A 284 7.02 -11.79 0.47
C ASP A 284 7.41 -11.48 1.92
N THR A 285 6.47 -11.05 2.75
CA THR A 285 6.74 -10.54 4.11
C THR A 285 6.08 -11.31 5.24
N VAL A 286 5.12 -12.18 4.95
CA VAL A 286 4.40 -13.01 5.93
C VAL A 286 4.60 -14.47 5.58
N GLU A 287 5.33 -15.18 6.42
CA GLU A 287 5.54 -16.61 6.26
C GLU A 287 4.26 -17.38 6.65
N PRO A 288 3.80 -18.34 5.83
CA PRO A 288 2.64 -19.16 6.16
C PRO A 288 2.98 -20.07 7.34
N TYR A 289 1.97 -20.27 8.21
CA TYR A 289 2.05 -21.21 9.34
C TYR A 289 1.81 -22.64 8.89
#